data_e44bf2b5faed3dc42d73acb7d1b2db62
#
_entry.id   e44bf2b5faed3dc42d73acb7d1b2db62
#
_cell.length_a   1.000
_cell.length_b   1.000
_cell.length_c   1.000
_cell.angle_alpha   90.00
_cell.angle_beta   90.00
_cell.angle_gamma   90.00
#
_symmetry.space_group_name_H-M   'P 1'
#
loop_
_entity.id
_entity.type
_entity.pdbx_description
1 polymer ?
#
loop_
_entity_poly.entity_id
_entity_poly.type
_entity_poly.pdbx_seq_one_letter_code
_entity_poly.pdbx_strand_id
1 'polypeptide(L)'
;MLAIFKRELRSCFHGMIGAVLTAFMLAATAIYFVALNLGYGLPDFGYYTLYRTIFVLLLYIPVLTMRSFAEERHSRTDQLLLTSPVSVGGIVLGKYFALCVIFALPCLVDAGMILVLKALGATGTSTLANFSALLCYYLMGCAAIAIGVFLSSLTENQIIAAVSGVAALLLAYMMPSLRTMFTTGSAVALALFTAIAAVLSVVAGLRSKSFTLGCLSFAGCCVALTALFLLKSSWLTEAFSAVLSALCLF
;
A
#
# COMPACT_ATOMS: atom_id res chain seq x y z
N MET A 1 -6.07 4.99 -23.79
CA MET A 1 -5.14 4.67 -22.69
C MET A 1 -3.86 5.49 -22.75
N LEU A 2 -3.09 5.43 -23.82
CA LEU A 2 -1.79 6.14 -23.95
C LEU A 2 -1.89 7.67 -23.85
N ALA A 3 -2.96 8.27 -24.35
CA ALA A 3 -3.19 9.71 -24.27
C ALA A 3 -3.42 10.17 -22.81
N ILE A 4 -4.17 9.40 -22.02
CA ILE A 4 -4.43 9.69 -20.60
C ILE A 4 -3.14 9.56 -19.80
N PHE A 5 -2.39 8.48 -20.01
CA PHE A 5 -1.07 8.27 -19.40
C PHE A 5 -0.12 9.44 -19.66
N LYS A 6 -0.01 9.88 -20.93
CA LYS A 6 0.87 11.00 -21.30
C LYS A 6 0.40 12.34 -20.68
N ARG A 7 -0.93 12.54 -20.60
CA ARG A 7 -1.53 13.72 -19.96
C ARG A 7 -1.19 13.75 -18.47
N GLU A 8 -1.40 12.65 -17.76
CA GLU A 8 -1.11 12.53 -16.32
C GLU A 8 0.37 12.70 -16.02
N LEU A 9 1.22 12.04 -16.80
CA LEU A 9 2.67 12.17 -16.66
C LEU A 9 3.11 13.63 -16.84
N ARG A 10 2.61 14.30 -17.89
CA ARG A 10 2.92 15.71 -18.13
C ARG A 10 2.38 16.61 -17.02
N SER A 11 1.18 16.37 -16.53
CA SER A 11 0.58 17.12 -15.41
C SER A 11 1.41 17.01 -14.14
N CYS A 12 1.92 15.84 -13.81
CA CYS A 12 2.77 15.64 -12.64
C CYS A 12 4.15 16.26 -12.80
N PHE A 13 4.76 16.20 -13.99
CA PHE A 13 6.08 16.80 -14.24
C PHE A 13 6.05 18.32 -14.36
N HIS A 14 4.99 18.90 -14.93
CA HIS A 14 4.83 20.36 -14.99
C HIS A 14 4.21 20.94 -13.73
N GLY A 15 3.56 20.10 -12.91
CA GLY A 15 3.04 20.49 -11.61
C GLY A 15 4.16 20.56 -10.57
N MET A 16 4.24 21.66 -9.81
CA MET A 16 5.20 21.81 -8.70
C MET A 16 5.14 20.65 -7.71
N ILE A 17 3.97 20.03 -7.52
CA ILE A 17 3.74 19.02 -6.50
C ILE A 17 4.49 17.70 -6.83
N GLY A 18 4.48 17.25 -8.08
CA GLY A 18 5.21 16.05 -8.48
C GLY A 18 6.72 16.21 -8.30
N ALA A 19 7.28 17.37 -8.69
CA ALA A 19 8.69 17.67 -8.50
C ALA A 19 9.07 17.77 -7.01
N VAL A 20 8.26 18.43 -6.20
CA VAL A 20 8.49 18.55 -4.75
C VAL A 20 8.43 17.18 -4.06
N LEU A 21 7.45 16.35 -4.41
CA LEU A 21 7.33 15.01 -3.84
C LEU A 21 8.51 14.11 -4.20
N THR A 22 8.93 14.11 -5.47
CA THR A 22 10.12 13.34 -5.89
C THR A 22 11.39 13.84 -5.22
N ALA A 23 11.56 15.16 -5.10
CA ALA A 23 12.69 15.76 -4.37
C ALA A 23 12.67 15.41 -2.88
N PHE A 24 11.49 15.41 -2.24
CA PHE A 24 11.34 15.00 -0.84
C PHE A 24 11.74 13.55 -0.63
N MET A 25 11.29 12.65 -1.51
CA MET A 25 11.64 11.23 -1.42
C MET A 25 13.13 11.02 -1.61
N LEU A 26 13.75 11.68 -2.62
CA LEU A 26 15.19 11.64 -2.85
C LEU A 26 16.01 12.21 -1.68
N ALA A 27 15.55 13.30 -1.08
CA ALA A 27 16.22 13.87 0.09
C ALA A 27 16.19 12.91 1.28
N ALA A 28 15.05 12.24 1.52
CA ALA A 28 14.94 11.26 2.59
C ALA A 28 15.85 10.04 2.37
N THR A 29 15.88 9.46 1.17
CA THR A 29 16.77 8.34 0.85
C THR A 29 18.24 8.76 0.93
N ALA A 30 18.58 9.96 0.44
CA ALA A 30 19.95 10.48 0.50
C ALA A 30 20.44 10.69 1.95
N ILE A 31 19.59 11.21 2.83
CA ILE A 31 19.93 11.40 4.26
C ILE A 31 20.25 10.04 4.91
N TYR A 32 19.40 9.03 4.71
CA TYR A 32 19.65 7.70 5.26
C TYR A 32 20.88 7.04 4.63
N PHE A 33 21.11 7.21 3.33
CA PHE A 33 22.27 6.72 2.62
C PHE A 33 23.57 7.30 3.19
N VAL A 34 23.64 8.63 3.32
CA VAL A 34 24.83 9.31 3.85
C VAL A 34 25.05 8.93 5.31
N ALA A 35 24.01 8.94 6.14
CA ALA A 35 24.12 8.64 7.55
C ALA A 35 24.52 7.19 7.84
N LEU A 36 23.88 6.23 7.18
CA LEU A 36 24.03 4.81 7.51
C LEU A 36 25.08 4.12 6.64
N ASN A 37 24.99 4.25 5.33
CA ASN A 37 25.92 3.55 4.44
C ASN A 37 27.29 4.22 4.38
N LEU A 38 27.36 5.55 4.26
CA LEU A 38 28.64 6.25 4.21
C LEU A 38 29.22 6.55 5.61
N GLY A 39 28.39 7.04 6.55
CA GLY A 39 28.83 7.45 7.88
C GLY A 39 29.24 6.26 8.75
N TYR A 40 28.48 5.18 8.76
CA TYR A 40 28.79 3.97 9.54
C TYR A 40 29.46 2.87 8.71
N GLY A 41 29.67 3.07 7.41
CA GLY A 41 30.32 2.08 6.53
C GLY A 41 29.50 0.80 6.34
N LEU A 42 28.16 0.86 6.43
CA LEU A 42 27.31 -0.31 6.35
C LEU A 42 27.07 -0.70 4.88
N PRO A 43 27.40 -1.93 4.45
CA PRO A 43 27.38 -2.29 3.02
C PRO A 43 26.00 -2.59 2.45
N ASP A 44 25.01 -2.88 3.30
CA ASP A 44 23.67 -3.29 2.89
C ASP A 44 22.76 -2.08 2.66
N PHE A 45 22.59 -1.65 1.41
CA PHE A 45 21.67 -0.57 1.05
C PHE A 45 20.20 -0.94 1.32
N GLY A 46 19.80 -2.17 0.98
CA GLY A 46 18.45 -2.65 1.17
C GLY A 46 17.99 -2.63 2.62
N TYR A 47 18.80 -3.17 3.51
CA TYR A 47 18.46 -3.30 4.92
C TYR A 47 18.55 -1.98 5.69
N TYR A 48 19.56 -1.17 5.44
CA TYR A 48 19.77 0.06 6.22
C TYR A 48 19.05 1.26 5.63
N THR A 49 19.10 1.48 4.33
CA THR A 49 18.50 2.65 3.69
C THR A 49 17.05 2.39 3.27
N LEU A 50 16.78 1.38 2.43
CA LEU A 50 15.42 1.18 1.92
C LEU A 50 14.42 0.82 3.02
N TYR A 51 14.79 -0.05 3.97
CA TYR A 51 13.90 -0.40 5.07
C TYR A 51 13.49 0.81 5.92
N ARG A 52 14.41 1.73 6.20
CA ARG A 52 14.09 2.97 6.93
C ARG A 52 13.23 3.92 6.11
N THR A 53 13.44 3.94 4.81
CA THR A 53 12.66 4.79 3.88
C THR A 53 11.21 4.30 3.69
N ILE A 54 10.88 3.05 4.06
CA ILE A 54 9.49 2.55 4.03
C ILE A 54 8.55 3.47 4.83
N PHE A 55 8.98 4.00 5.97
CA PHE A 55 8.15 4.91 6.76
C PHE A 55 7.86 6.22 6.02
N VAL A 56 8.84 6.73 5.27
CA VAL A 56 8.65 7.92 4.41
C VAL A 56 7.72 7.60 3.24
N LEU A 57 7.82 6.38 2.69
CA LEU A 57 6.96 5.88 1.62
C LEU A 57 5.47 5.88 2.03
N LEU A 58 5.16 5.57 3.31
CA LEU A 58 3.80 5.60 3.84
C LEU A 58 3.14 6.99 3.77
N LEU A 59 3.92 8.05 3.81
CA LEU A 59 3.44 9.43 3.65
C LEU A 59 3.47 9.85 2.18
N TYR A 60 4.51 9.45 1.45
CA TYR A 60 4.73 9.82 0.06
C TYR A 60 3.61 9.32 -0.86
N ILE A 61 3.26 8.03 -0.78
CA ILE A 61 2.29 7.42 -1.68
C ILE A 61 0.88 8.00 -1.54
N PRO A 62 0.29 8.17 -0.34
CA PRO A 62 -1.03 8.79 -0.22
C PRO A 62 -1.07 10.22 -0.75
N VAL A 63 -0.02 11.01 -0.52
CA VAL A 63 0.06 12.38 -1.04
C VAL A 63 0.19 12.38 -2.58
N LEU A 64 0.92 11.41 -3.14
CA LEU A 64 1.03 11.25 -4.59
C LEU A 64 -0.30 10.83 -5.22
N THR A 65 -1.05 9.93 -4.58
CA THR A 65 -2.28 9.35 -5.12
C THR A 65 -3.54 10.16 -4.83
N MET A 66 -3.55 11.01 -3.79
CA MET A 66 -4.73 11.79 -3.37
C MET A 66 -5.35 12.62 -4.51
N ARG A 67 -4.51 13.14 -5.42
CA ARG A 67 -4.95 13.99 -6.52
C ARG A 67 -5.48 13.22 -7.72
N SER A 68 -5.20 11.93 -7.82
CA SER A 68 -5.47 11.15 -9.04
C SER A 68 -6.95 11.13 -9.44
N PHE A 69 -7.87 10.93 -8.49
CA PHE A 69 -9.31 10.90 -8.74
C PHE A 69 -10.08 11.95 -7.93
N ALA A 70 -9.66 12.25 -6.69
CA ALA A 70 -10.38 13.17 -5.83
C ALA A 70 -10.40 14.60 -6.40
N GLU A 71 -9.33 15.06 -7.07
CA GLU A 71 -9.28 16.36 -7.72
C GLU A 71 -10.23 16.45 -8.94
N GLU A 72 -10.31 15.39 -9.75
CA GLU A 72 -11.20 15.35 -10.92
C GLU A 72 -12.67 15.32 -10.51
N ARG A 73 -13.02 14.60 -9.44
CA ARG A 73 -14.37 14.60 -8.87
C ARG A 73 -14.75 15.96 -8.27
N HIS A 74 -13.86 16.56 -7.52
CA HIS A 74 -14.08 17.89 -6.94
C HIS A 74 -14.31 18.96 -8.01
N SER A 75 -13.56 18.90 -9.12
CA SER A 75 -13.70 19.82 -10.25
C SER A 75 -14.78 19.41 -11.26
N ARG A 76 -15.48 18.29 -11.04
CA ARG A 76 -16.51 17.69 -11.95
C ARG A 76 -15.99 17.40 -13.36
N THR A 77 -14.68 17.27 -13.55
CA THR A 77 -14.06 16.93 -14.83
C THR A 77 -14.13 15.43 -15.14
N ASP A 78 -14.47 14.61 -14.15
CA ASP A 78 -14.73 13.18 -14.30
C ASP A 78 -15.87 12.89 -15.31
N GLN A 79 -16.90 13.75 -15.35
CA GLN A 79 -18.01 13.61 -16.29
C GLN A 79 -17.56 13.74 -17.76
N LEU A 80 -16.62 14.66 -18.04
CA LEU A 80 -16.03 14.82 -19.38
C LEU A 80 -15.17 13.59 -19.77
N LEU A 81 -14.51 12.97 -18.78
CA LEU A 81 -13.73 11.77 -19.02
C LEU A 81 -14.60 10.55 -19.31
N LEU A 82 -15.74 10.43 -18.63
CA LEU A 82 -16.70 9.33 -18.78
C LEU A 82 -17.49 9.42 -20.09
N THR A 83 -17.68 10.62 -20.66
CA THR A 83 -18.32 10.81 -21.98
C THR A 83 -17.34 10.55 -23.15
N SER A 84 -16.04 10.41 -22.89
CA SER A 84 -15.06 10.09 -23.91
C SER A 84 -15.17 8.61 -24.35
N PRO A 85 -14.83 8.26 -25.60
CA PRO A 85 -14.93 6.88 -26.11
C PRO A 85 -13.81 5.98 -25.56
N VAL A 86 -13.47 6.10 -24.29
CA VAL A 86 -12.42 5.32 -23.62
C VAL A 86 -13.05 4.47 -22.53
N SER A 87 -12.67 3.20 -22.44
CA SER A 87 -13.14 2.30 -21.37
C SER A 87 -12.68 2.79 -19.99
N VAL A 88 -13.53 2.66 -18.98
CA VAL A 88 -13.23 3.05 -17.59
C VAL A 88 -11.96 2.37 -17.08
N GLY A 89 -11.78 1.07 -17.41
CA GLY A 89 -10.55 0.35 -17.08
C GLY A 89 -9.29 0.97 -17.71
N GLY A 90 -9.41 1.48 -18.94
CA GLY A 90 -8.30 2.17 -19.60
C GLY A 90 -7.93 3.50 -18.94
N ILE A 91 -8.89 4.20 -18.32
CA ILE A 91 -8.66 5.43 -17.56
C ILE A 91 -7.89 5.10 -16.27
N VAL A 92 -8.39 4.14 -15.48
CA VAL A 92 -7.79 3.74 -14.21
C VAL A 92 -6.36 3.22 -14.40
N LEU A 93 -6.15 2.32 -15.36
CA LEU A 93 -4.83 1.77 -15.66
C LEU A 93 -3.87 2.85 -16.18
N GLY A 94 -4.35 3.79 -17.00
CA GLY A 94 -3.53 4.89 -17.49
C GLY A 94 -3.00 5.78 -16.34
N LYS A 95 -3.85 6.10 -15.36
CA LYS A 95 -3.47 6.85 -14.17
C LYS A 95 -2.52 6.06 -13.27
N TYR A 96 -2.84 4.80 -13.01
CA TYR A 96 -2.00 3.92 -12.19
C TYR A 96 -0.58 3.80 -12.75
N PHE A 97 -0.43 3.50 -14.04
CA PHE A 97 0.89 3.40 -14.66
C PHE A 97 1.64 4.74 -14.67
N ALA A 98 0.95 5.88 -14.81
CA ALA A 98 1.60 7.19 -14.72
C ALA A 98 2.22 7.41 -13.33
N LEU A 99 1.50 7.07 -12.26
CA LEU A 99 2.00 7.16 -10.89
C LEU A 99 3.17 6.19 -10.62
N CYS A 100 3.10 4.97 -11.14
CA CYS A 100 4.20 4.00 -11.05
C CYS A 100 5.48 4.52 -11.73
N VAL A 101 5.36 5.18 -12.89
CA VAL A 101 6.51 5.78 -13.58
C VAL A 101 7.09 6.95 -12.78
N ILE A 102 6.24 7.77 -12.14
CA ILE A 102 6.72 8.85 -11.27
C ILE A 102 7.49 8.29 -10.08
N PHE A 103 6.99 7.21 -9.46
CA PHE A 103 7.68 6.53 -8.38
C PHE A 103 8.95 5.80 -8.83
N ALA A 104 9.05 5.39 -10.09
CA ALA A 104 10.27 4.81 -10.64
C ALA A 104 11.45 5.79 -10.66
N LEU A 105 11.21 7.12 -10.73
CA LEU A 105 12.28 8.12 -10.79
C LEU A 105 13.17 8.13 -9.56
N PRO A 106 12.65 8.26 -8.31
CA PRO A 106 13.49 8.13 -7.13
C PRO A 106 14.18 6.77 -7.05
N CYS A 107 13.50 5.67 -7.41
CA CYS A 107 14.12 4.34 -7.42
C CYS A 107 15.28 4.21 -8.43
N LEU A 108 15.24 4.93 -9.56
CA LEU A 108 16.36 4.97 -10.50
C LEU A 108 17.59 5.69 -9.91
N VAL A 109 17.37 6.75 -9.14
CA VAL A 109 18.46 7.45 -8.43
C VAL A 109 19.02 6.55 -7.33
N ASP A 110 18.17 5.83 -6.60
CA ASP A 110 18.57 4.86 -5.58
C ASP A 110 19.43 3.73 -6.19
N ALA A 111 19.12 3.28 -7.42
CA ALA A 111 19.98 2.36 -8.16
C ALA A 111 21.38 2.95 -8.42
N GLY A 112 21.47 4.25 -8.70
CA GLY A 112 22.76 4.97 -8.80
C GLY A 112 23.51 4.97 -7.47
N MET A 113 22.84 5.16 -6.34
CA MET A 113 23.47 5.11 -4.99
C MET A 113 24.06 3.73 -4.69
N ILE A 114 23.41 2.64 -5.12
CA ILE A 114 23.95 1.27 -5.00
C ILE A 114 25.28 1.13 -5.79
N LEU A 115 25.34 1.71 -7.00
CA LEU A 115 26.56 1.69 -7.80
C LEU A 115 27.70 2.50 -7.16
N VAL A 116 27.39 3.64 -6.56
CA VAL A 116 28.35 4.45 -5.79
C VAL A 116 28.89 3.64 -4.60
N LEU A 117 28.03 2.95 -3.86
CA LEU A 117 28.44 2.12 -2.73
C LEU A 117 29.41 1.00 -3.18
N LYS A 118 29.12 0.39 -4.33
CA LYS A 118 30.04 -0.60 -4.95
C LYS A 118 31.38 0.01 -5.32
N ALA A 119 31.38 1.22 -5.92
CA ALA A 119 32.60 1.91 -6.34
C ALA A 119 33.49 2.30 -5.14
N LEU A 120 32.89 2.59 -3.98
CA LEU A 120 33.59 2.87 -2.72
C LEU A 120 34.19 1.63 -2.04
N GLY A 121 34.03 0.44 -2.66
CA GLY A 121 34.64 -0.79 -2.15
C GLY A 121 33.92 -1.40 -0.95
N ALA A 122 32.63 -1.18 -0.81
CA ALA A 122 31.84 -1.83 0.23
C ALA A 122 31.88 -3.36 0.05
N THR A 123 32.70 -4.02 0.88
CA THR A 123 32.88 -5.48 0.91
C THR A 123 31.96 -6.05 1.98
N GLY A 124 31.02 -6.91 1.62
CA GLY A 124 30.17 -7.60 2.62
C GLY A 124 28.78 -7.96 2.09
N THR A 125 28.27 -7.27 1.08
CA THR A 125 26.99 -7.62 0.46
C THR A 125 27.12 -7.72 -1.04
N SER A 126 26.43 -8.70 -1.64
CA SER A 126 26.40 -8.82 -3.09
C SER A 126 25.59 -7.65 -3.68
N THR A 127 26.16 -6.99 -4.69
CA THR A 127 25.47 -5.92 -5.44
C THR A 127 24.11 -6.41 -5.95
N LEU A 128 24.02 -7.69 -6.30
CA LEU A 128 22.78 -8.32 -6.76
C LEU A 128 21.70 -8.33 -5.66
N ALA A 129 22.08 -8.57 -4.39
CA ALA A 129 21.14 -8.53 -3.27
C ALA A 129 20.57 -7.12 -3.07
N ASN A 130 21.38 -6.06 -3.19
CA ASN A 130 20.92 -4.69 -3.10
C ASN A 130 19.96 -4.31 -4.25
N PHE A 131 20.25 -4.77 -5.48
CA PHE A 131 19.32 -4.55 -6.61
C PHE A 131 18.02 -5.33 -6.47
N SER A 132 18.06 -6.56 -5.95
CA SER A 132 16.85 -7.34 -5.69
C SER A 132 16.00 -6.68 -4.60
N ALA A 133 16.61 -6.14 -3.55
CA ALA A 133 15.93 -5.37 -2.51
C ALA A 133 15.25 -4.10 -3.09
N LEU A 134 15.95 -3.38 -3.98
CA LEU A 134 15.37 -2.22 -4.66
C LEU A 134 14.18 -2.59 -5.54
N LEU A 135 14.26 -3.72 -6.27
CA LEU A 135 13.16 -4.20 -7.09
C LEU A 135 11.94 -4.58 -6.22
N CYS A 136 12.16 -5.29 -5.10
CA CYS A 136 11.10 -5.59 -4.15
C CYS A 136 10.47 -4.32 -3.56
N TYR A 137 11.29 -3.31 -3.23
CA TYR A 137 10.84 -2.01 -2.75
C TYR A 137 9.96 -1.29 -3.79
N TYR A 138 10.37 -1.31 -5.06
CA TYR A 138 9.57 -0.75 -6.16
C TYR A 138 8.23 -1.48 -6.34
N LEU A 139 8.21 -2.81 -6.32
CA LEU A 139 6.98 -3.59 -6.43
C LEU A 139 6.04 -3.35 -5.25
N MET A 140 6.58 -3.24 -4.04
CA MET A 140 5.83 -2.86 -2.84
C MET A 140 5.20 -1.48 -3.00
N GLY A 141 5.95 -0.49 -3.50
CA GLY A 141 5.45 0.83 -3.79
C GLY A 141 4.33 0.83 -4.85
N CYS A 142 4.45 0.02 -5.90
CA CYS A 142 3.38 -0.16 -6.90
C CYS A 142 2.10 -0.73 -6.27
N ALA A 143 2.21 -1.72 -5.37
CA ALA A 143 1.05 -2.25 -4.64
C ALA A 143 0.40 -1.18 -3.74
N ALA A 144 1.21 -0.40 -3.03
CA ALA A 144 0.71 0.70 -2.21
C ALA A 144 0.05 1.83 -3.03
N ILE A 145 0.58 2.14 -4.23
CA ILE A 145 -0.06 3.07 -5.18
C ILE A 145 -1.43 2.55 -5.60
N ALA A 146 -1.61 1.25 -5.84
CA ALA A 146 -2.91 0.68 -6.18
C ALA A 146 -3.94 0.89 -5.07
N ILE A 147 -3.56 0.69 -3.81
CA ILE A 147 -4.40 0.97 -2.64
C ILE A 147 -4.75 2.46 -2.56
N GLY A 148 -3.77 3.34 -2.73
CA GLY A 148 -3.97 4.79 -2.70
C GLY A 148 -4.91 5.29 -3.82
N VAL A 149 -4.76 4.80 -5.05
CA VAL A 149 -5.63 5.09 -6.18
C VAL A 149 -7.07 4.62 -5.92
N PHE A 150 -7.23 3.42 -5.36
CA PHE A 150 -8.53 2.90 -4.97
C PHE A 150 -9.21 3.81 -3.93
N LEU A 151 -8.53 4.19 -2.85
CA LEU A 151 -9.08 5.08 -1.82
C LEU A 151 -9.38 6.48 -2.36
N SER A 152 -8.53 7.03 -3.24
CA SER A 152 -8.78 8.29 -3.92
C SER A 152 -10.03 8.25 -4.81
N SER A 153 -10.40 7.08 -5.33
CA SER A 153 -11.61 6.91 -6.13
C SER A 153 -12.91 6.91 -5.31
N LEU A 154 -12.82 6.67 -3.99
CA LEU A 154 -13.99 6.61 -3.10
C LEU A 154 -14.42 7.97 -2.56
N THR A 155 -13.55 8.98 -2.60
CA THR A 155 -13.78 10.29 -1.95
C THR A 155 -13.63 11.44 -2.95
N GLU A 156 -14.41 12.51 -2.75
CA GLU A 156 -14.30 13.75 -3.53
C GLU A 156 -13.34 14.77 -2.88
N ASN A 157 -12.97 14.54 -1.62
CA ASN A 157 -12.11 15.43 -0.87
C ASN A 157 -10.68 14.87 -0.85
N GLN A 158 -9.72 15.65 -1.37
CA GLN A 158 -8.30 15.28 -1.45
C GLN A 158 -7.70 14.98 -0.05
N ILE A 159 -8.10 15.74 0.97
CA ILE A 159 -7.58 15.57 2.34
C ILE A 159 -8.06 14.24 2.92
N ILE A 160 -9.35 13.90 2.73
CA ILE A 160 -9.91 12.63 3.20
C ILE A 160 -9.25 11.46 2.45
N ALA A 161 -9.00 11.59 1.15
CA ALA A 161 -8.27 10.60 0.36
C ALA A 161 -6.84 10.37 0.90
N ALA A 162 -6.12 11.44 1.21
CA ALA A 162 -4.77 11.35 1.78
C ALA A 162 -4.78 10.68 3.16
N VAL A 163 -5.64 11.14 4.08
CA VAL A 163 -5.73 10.61 5.44
C VAL A 163 -6.13 9.14 5.44
N SER A 164 -7.14 8.76 4.64
CA SER A 164 -7.55 7.36 4.52
C SER A 164 -6.44 6.49 3.90
N GLY A 165 -5.69 7.03 2.94
CA GLY A 165 -4.52 6.37 2.35
C GLY A 165 -3.40 6.11 3.36
N VAL A 166 -3.03 7.13 4.14
CA VAL A 166 -2.05 7.00 5.23
C VAL A 166 -2.52 5.96 6.24
N ALA A 167 -3.78 6.04 6.68
CA ALA A 167 -4.33 5.10 7.66
C ALA A 167 -4.30 3.65 7.16
N ALA A 168 -4.69 3.41 5.89
CA ALA A 168 -4.68 2.07 5.30
C ALA A 168 -3.25 1.49 5.18
N LEU A 169 -2.29 2.30 4.68
CA LEU A 169 -0.91 1.86 4.54
C LEU A 169 -0.22 1.70 5.90
N LEU A 170 -0.53 2.55 6.88
CA LEU A 170 0.00 2.43 8.24
C LEU A 170 -0.55 1.16 8.93
N LEU A 171 -1.83 0.84 8.73
CA LEU A 171 -2.39 -0.42 9.21
C LEU A 171 -1.69 -1.63 8.57
N ALA A 172 -1.45 -1.59 7.25
CA ALA A 172 -0.72 -2.65 6.55
C ALA A 172 0.72 -2.80 7.10
N TYR A 173 1.41 -1.66 7.33
CA TYR A 173 2.76 -1.64 7.91
C TYR A 173 2.81 -2.17 9.36
N MET A 174 1.75 -1.93 10.16
CA MET A 174 1.67 -2.40 11.54
C MET A 174 1.26 -3.88 11.67
N MET A 175 0.75 -4.50 10.59
CA MET A 175 0.29 -5.90 10.62
C MET A 175 1.33 -6.92 11.13
N PRO A 176 2.62 -6.87 10.76
CA PRO A 176 3.62 -7.79 11.31
C PRO A 176 3.77 -7.65 12.83
N SER A 177 3.74 -6.42 13.35
CA SER A 177 3.83 -6.16 14.78
C SER A 177 2.58 -6.63 15.53
N LEU A 178 1.39 -6.44 14.93
CA LEU A 178 0.14 -6.96 15.48
C LEU A 178 0.16 -8.49 15.52
N ARG A 179 0.70 -9.15 14.48
CA ARG A 179 0.84 -10.61 14.46
C ARG A 179 1.67 -11.14 15.65
N THR A 180 2.73 -10.44 16.06
CA THR A 180 3.55 -10.86 17.20
C THR A 180 2.86 -10.62 18.55
N MET A 181 1.98 -9.62 18.63
CA MET A 181 1.19 -9.34 19.85
C MET A 181 0.02 -10.31 20.04
N PHE A 182 -0.61 -10.73 18.96
CA PHE A 182 -1.61 -11.79 18.99
C PHE A 182 -0.90 -13.13 19.09
N THR A 183 -0.47 -13.49 20.29
CA THR A 183 -0.02 -14.86 20.57
C THR A 183 -1.07 -15.83 20.06
N THR A 184 -0.63 -16.83 19.34
CA THR A 184 -1.39 -17.84 18.60
C THR A 184 -2.30 -18.73 19.47
N GLY A 185 -3.09 -18.13 20.34
CA GLY A 185 -4.13 -18.83 21.08
C GLY A 185 -5.36 -19.04 20.18
N SER A 186 -5.85 -20.27 20.13
CA SER A 186 -7.06 -20.63 19.36
C SER A 186 -8.27 -19.76 19.73
N ALA A 187 -8.34 -19.30 20.99
CA ALA A 187 -9.38 -18.40 21.50
C ALA A 187 -9.31 -16.99 20.86
N VAL A 188 -8.10 -16.46 20.64
CA VAL A 188 -7.91 -15.14 20.01
C VAL A 188 -8.27 -15.18 18.53
N ALA A 189 -7.90 -16.25 17.85
CA ALA A 189 -8.29 -16.47 16.45
C ALA A 189 -9.84 -16.54 16.33
N LEU A 190 -10.51 -17.27 17.20
CA LEU A 190 -11.96 -17.34 17.22
C LEU A 190 -12.61 -15.98 17.48
N ALA A 191 -12.12 -15.20 18.45
CA ALA A 191 -12.63 -13.87 18.75
C ALA A 191 -12.49 -12.90 17.57
N LEU A 192 -11.39 -12.96 16.82
CA LEU A 192 -11.18 -12.12 15.63
C LEU A 192 -12.06 -12.54 14.47
N PHE A 193 -12.20 -13.84 14.20
CA PHE A 193 -13.10 -14.32 13.14
C PHE A 193 -14.57 -14.00 13.46
N THR A 194 -14.99 -14.07 14.73
CA THR A 194 -16.34 -13.67 15.14
C THR A 194 -16.56 -12.17 15.00
N ALA A 195 -15.54 -11.34 15.31
CA ALA A 195 -15.62 -9.89 15.10
C ALA A 195 -15.74 -9.52 13.61
N ILE A 196 -14.95 -10.16 12.73
CA ILE A 196 -15.04 -9.98 11.28
C ILE A 196 -16.42 -10.41 10.76
N ALA A 197 -16.93 -11.55 11.22
CA ALA A 197 -18.25 -12.04 10.87
C ALA A 197 -19.36 -11.07 11.32
N ALA A 198 -19.20 -10.45 12.50
CA ALA A 198 -20.13 -9.43 12.98
C ALA A 198 -20.14 -8.20 12.07
N VAL A 199 -18.98 -7.68 11.69
CA VAL A 199 -18.88 -6.53 10.79
C VAL A 199 -19.50 -6.85 9.42
N LEU A 200 -19.18 -8.00 8.84
CA LEU A 200 -19.73 -8.43 7.55
C LEU A 200 -21.26 -8.61 7.61
N SER A 201 -21.81 -9.14 8.71
CA SER A 201 -23.25 -9.31 8.89
C SER A 201 -23.98 -7.99 9.05
N VAL A 202 -23.39 -7.01 9.74
CA VAL A 202 -23.92 -5.65 9.84
C VAL A 202 -23.95 -4.98 8.47
N VAL A 203 -22.87 -5.07 7.70
CA VAL A 203 -22.79 -4.52 6.35
C VAL A 203 -23.80 -5.19 5.43
N ALA A 204 -23.96 -6.50 5.50
CA ALA A 204 -24.95 -7.24 4.73
C ALA A 204 -26.40 -6.86 5.11
N GLY A 205 -26.67 -6.68 6.41
CA GLY A 205 -27.97 -6.22 6.91
C GLY A 205 -28.32 -4.81 6.45
N LEU A 206 -27.36 -3.89 6.47
CA LEU A 206 -27.53 -2.52 5.98
C LEU A 206 -27.77 -2.49 4.46
N ARG A 207 -27.10 -3.35 3.70
CA ARG A 207 -27.25 -3.40 2.24
C ARG A 207 -28.56 -4.05 1.79
N SER A 208 -29.05 -5.05 2.53
CA SER A 208 -30.31 -5.74 2.23
C SER A 208 -31.56 -5.05 2.78
N LYS A 209 -31.41 -3.93 3.53
CA LYS A 209 -32.50 -3.23 4.25
C LYS A 209 -33.35 -4.14 5.15
N SER A 210 -32.87 -5.33 5.50
CA SER A 210 -33.58 -6.27 6.37
C SER A 210 -32.69 -6.67 7.54
N PHE A 211 -33.06 -6.24 8.74
CA PHE A 211 -32.35 -6.53 9.98
C PHE A 211 -32.34 -8.04 10.28
N THR A 212 -33.39 -8.74 9.92
CA THR A 212 -33.53 -10.20 10.10
C THR A 212 -32.51 -11.02 9.33
N LEU A 213 -32.19 -10.63 8.09
CA LEU A 213 -31.14 -11.29 7.28
C LEU A 213 -29.74 -11.07 7.86
N GLY A 214 -29.45 -9.89 8.40
CA GLY A 214 -28.20 -9.60 9.10
C GLY A 214 -28.01 -10.47 10.34
N CYS A 215 -29.03 -10.59 11.19
CA CYS A 215 -29.01 -11.43 12.38
C CYS A 215 -28.89 -12.93 12.05
N LEU A 216 -29.57 -13.40 11.01
CA LEU A 216 -29.51 -14.82 10.60
C LEU A 216 -28.13 -15.19 10.05
N SER A 217 -27.51 -14.30 9.24
CA SER A 217 -26.16 -14.51 8.71
C SER A 217 -25.10 -14.50 9.82
N PHE A 218 -25.25 -13.65 10.82
CA PHE A 218 -24.37 -13.61 11.99
C PHE A 218 -24.48 -14.88 12.83
N ALA A 219 -25.71 -15.29 13.15
CA ALA A 219 -25.94 -16.51 13.92
C ALA A 219 -25.40 -17.77 13.22
N GLY A 220 -25.65 -17.90 11.91
CA GLY A 220 -25.09 -18.99 11.10
C GLY A 220 -23.56 -19.02 11.06
N CYS A 221 -22.94 -17.87 10.93
CA CYS A 221 -21.49 -17.74 10.91
C CYS A 221 -20.86 -18.05 12.30
N CYS A 222 -21.49 -17.61 13.38
CA CYS A 222 -21.05 -17.93 14.74
C CYS A 222 -21.16 -19.44 15.05
N VAL A 223 -22.25 -20.07 14.67
CA VAL A 223 -22.43 -21.53 14.83
C VAL A 223 -21.39 -22.31 14.03
N ALA A 224 -21.13 -21.92 12.79
CA ALA A 224 -20.11 -22.57 11.96
C ALA A 224 -18.70 -22.40 12.55
N LEU A 225 -18.34 -21.21 13.03
CA LEU A 225 -17.04 -20.92 13.65
C LEU A 225 -16.86 -21.67 14.96
N THR A 226 -17.89 -21.75 15.82
CA THR A 226 -17.82 -22.51 17.08
C THR A 226 -17.76 -24.00 16.83
N ALA A 227 -18.47 -24.54 15.84
CA ALA A 227 -18.40 -25.94 15.44
C ALA A 227 -16.99 -26.30 14.91
N LEU A 228 -16.40 -25.45 14.06
CA LEU A 228 -15.03 -25.60 13.58
C LEU A 228 -14.00 -25.54 14.72
N PHE A 229 -14.21 -24.67 15.72
CA PHE A 229 -13.35 -24.57 16.89
C PHE A 229 -13.38 -25.85 17.72
N LEU A 230 -14.57 -26.43 17.95
CA LEU A 230 -14.72 -27.65 18.72
C LEU A 230 -14.16 -28.89 18.00
N LEU A 231 -14.27 -28.93 16.66
CA LEU A 231 -13.80 -30.05 15.86
C LEU A 231 -12.28 -30.04 15.66
N LYS A 232 -11.66 -28.89 15.44
CA LYS A 232 -10.22 -28.80 15.17
C LYS A 232 -9.66 -27.40 15.42
N SER A 233 -9.28 -27.12 16.68
CA SER A 233 -8.74 -25.80 17.08
C SER A 233 -7.44 -25.41 16.32
N SER A 234 -6.63 -26.38 15.90
CA SER A 234 -5.40 -26.17 15.14
C SER A 234 -5.66 -25.56 13.74
N TRP A 235 -6.77 -25.91 13.11
CA TRP A 235 -7.12 -25.39 11.78
C TRP A 235 -7.44 -23.89 11.77
N LEU A 236 -8.06 -23.42 12.84
CA LEU A 236 -8.35 -21.99 13.00
C LEU A 236 -7.09 -21.16 13.20
N THR A 237 -6.11 -21.70 13.91
CA THR A 237 -4.81 -21.03 14.11
C THR A 237 -3.99 -20.99 12.81
N GLU A 238 -4.02 -22.08 12.03
CA GLU A 238 -3.39 -22.14 10.71
C GLU A 238 -4.06 -21.17 9.71
N ALA A 239 -5.39 -21.19 9.62
CA ALA A 239 -6.14 -20.27 8.76
C ALA A 239 -5.90 -18.81 9.16
N PHE A 240 -5.89 -18.52 10.47
CA PHE A 240 -5.60 -17.16 10.96
C PHE A 240 -4.18 -16.74 10.63
N SER A 241 -3.18 -17.60 10.84
CA SER A 241 -1.80 -17.31 10.49
C SER A 241 -1.61 -17.13 8.97
N ALA A 242 -2.34 -17.91 8.14
CA ALA A 242 -2.33 -17.78 6.70
C ALA A 242 -2.95 -16.45 6.23
N VAL A 243 -4.10 -16.05 6.80
CA VAL A 243 -4.72 -14.74 6.51
C VAL A 243 -3.82 -13.58 6.92
N LEU A 244 -3.22 -13.65 8.12
CA LEU A 244 -2.28 -12.63 8.58
C LEU A 244 -1.01 -12.58 7.71
N SER A 245 -0.49 -13.73 7.27
CA SER A 245 0.67 -13.74 6.38
C SER A 245 0.34 -13.21 4.98
N ALA A 246 -0.88 -13.44 4.49
CA ALA A 246 -1.34 -12.86 3.23
C ALA A 246 -1.57 -11.35 3.32
N LEU A 247 -2.01 -10.84 4.48
CA LEU A 247 -2.16 -9.40 4.75
C LEU A 247 -0.81 -8.69 5.02
N CYS A 248 0.22 -9.43 5.44
CA CYS A 248 1.60 -8.92 5.58
C CYS A 248 2.26 -8.81 4.18
N LEU A 249 1.77 -7.91 3.35
CA LEU A 249 2.34 -7.59 2.04
C LEU A 249 3.59 -6.70 2.15
N PHE A 250 3.91 -6.21 3.34
CA PHE A 250 4.97 -5.24 3.62
C PHE A 250 5.97 -5.76 4.64
#